data_0b8daf4003f11ab549f6b428af169c94
#
_entry.id   0b8daf4003f11ab549f6b428af169c94
#
_cell.length_a   1.000
_cell.length_b   1.000
_cell.length_c   1.000
_cell.angle_alpha   90.00
_cell.angle_beta   90.00
_cell.angle_gamma   90.00
#
_symmetry.space_group_name_H-M   'P 1'
#
loop_
_entity.id
_entity.type
_entity.pdbx_description
1 polymer ?
#
loop_
_entity_poly.entity_id
_entity_poly.type
_entity_poly.pdbx_seq_one_letter_code
_entity_poly.pdbx_strand_id
1 'polypeptide(L)'
;ALTGKEFDQAIHAYETMHRECKIDLCASMGFISAEQLHRLHEAGVTSYHHNIETSRRNFPNICTTHTYDMKIETLKKVKAEGMCACSGGIIGMGETWEDRLDMAISLAELGIDSIPINALMPIPGTPLEHLPELSEPDILRTIAFFRYINPEANIRLAAGRALLTND
;
A
#
# COMPACT_ATOMS: atom_id res chain seq x y z
N ALA A 1 12.63 10.25 0.35
CA ALA A 1 12.19 10.78 1.65
C ALA A 1 12.26 12.31 1.60
N LEU A 2 11.33 12.99 2.26
CA LEU A 2 11.33 14.44 2.40
C LEU A 2 12.56 14.90 3.20
N THR A 3 13.11 16.05 2.85
CA THR A 3 14.12 16.71 3.69
C THR A 3 13.48 17.20 5.00
N GLY A 4 14.29 17.52 6.02
CA GLY A 4 13.77 17.98 7.30
C GLY A 4 12.83 19.21 7.16
N LYS A 5 13.20 20.17 6.32
CA LYS A 5 12.39 21.38 6.08
C LYS A 5 11.07 21.07 5.36
N GLU A 6 11.10 20.19 4.36
CA GLU A 6 9.87 19.76 3.65
C GLU A 6 8.95 18.96 4.56
N PHE A 7 9.51 18.13 5.44
CA PHE A 7 8.76 17.40 6.43
C PHE A 7 8.09 18.33 7.45
N ASP A 8 8.79 19.36 7.93
CA ASP A 8 8.21 20.35 8.85
C ASP A 8 7.06 21.13 8.20
N GLN A 9 7.18 21.45 6.91
CA GLN A 9 6.09 22.08 6.15
C GLN A 9 4.88 21.14 6.02
N ALA A 10 5.11 19.84 5.81
CA ALA A 10 4.04 18.84 5.75
C ALA A 10 3.34 18.69 7.11
N ILE A 11 4.07 18.66 8.22
CA ILE A 11 3.50 18.63 9.57
C ILE A 11 2.58 19.83 9.78
N HIS A 12 3.04 21.04 9.49
CA HIS A 12 2.22 22.26 9.62
C HIS A 12 0.93 22.21 8.76
N ALA A 13 1.02 21.64 7.55
CA ALA A 13 -0.16 21.44 6.71
C ALA A 13 -1.15 20.46 7.32
N TYR A 14 -0.68 19.32 7.89
CA TYR A 14 -1.54 18.35 8.58
C TYR A 14 -2.19 18.93 9.83
N GLU A 15 -1.47 19.67 10.67
CA GLU A 15 -2.01 20.38 11.83
C GLU A 15 -3.14 21.34 11.42
N THR A 16 -2.94 22.09 10.32
CA THR A 16 -3.94 23.00 9.78
C THR A 16 -5.18 22.24 9.29
N MET A 17 -5.00 21.17 8.53
CA MET A 17 -6.11 20.35 8.06
C MET A 17 -6.87 19.69 9.21
N HIS A 18 -6.15 19.18 10.22
CA HIS A 18 -6.78 18.58 11.40
C HIS A 18 -7.65 19.56 12.15
N ARG A 19 -7.19 20.81 12.30
CA ARG A 19 -7.93 21.88 12.99
C ARG A 19 -9.14 22.36 12.18
N GLU A 20 -9.02 22.46 10.86
CA GLU A 20 -10.00 23.14 10.00
C GLU A 20 -10.95 22.19 9.28
N CYS A 21 -10.57 20.92 9.13
CA CYS A 21 -11.33 19.92 8.40
C CYS A 21 -11.78 18.78 9.32
N LYS A 22 -13.03 18.32 9.14
CA LYS A 22 -13.56 17.14 9.85
C LYS A 22 -13.43 15.90 8.95
N ILE A 23 -12.17 15.51 8.66
CA ILE A 23 -11.84 14.35 7.82
C ILE A 23 -10.73 13.56 8.48
N ASP A 24 -10.68 12.26 8.21
CA ASP A 24 -9.55 11.42 8.57
C ASP A 24 -8.35 11.74 7.66
N LEU A 25 -7.18 11.91 8.28
CA LEU A 25 -5.96 12.27 7.57
C LEU A 25 -5.07 11.04 7.36
N CYS A 26 -4.60 10.87 6.14
CA CYS A 26 -3.67 9.81 5.75
C CYS A 26 -2.38 10.40 5.17
N ALA A 27 -1.23 9.85 5.57
CA ALA A 27 0.06 10.23 5.00
C ALA A 27 0.68 9.09 4.17
N SER A 28 1.44 9.46 3.13
CA SER A 28 2.22 8.55 2.30
C SER A 28 3.52 9.24 1.90
N MET A 29 4.58 9.05 2.68
CA MET A 29 5.87 9.75 2.51
C MET A 29 7.05 8.78 2.30
N GLY A 30 6.75 7.55 1.92
CA GLY A 30 7.77 6.50 1.72
C GLY A 30 8.33 5.96 3.03
N PHE A 31 9.64 5.74 3.09
CA PHE A 31 10.30 5.28 4.32
C PHE A 31 10.38 6.40 5.35
N ILE A 32 10.01 6.09 6.59
CA ILE A 32 9.84 7.07 7.66
C ILE A 32 10.42 6.53 8.98
N SER A 33 10.93 7.42 9.82
CA SER A 33 11.38 7.06 11.17
C SER A 33 10.21 6.99 12.17
N ALA A 34 10.43 6.34 13.30
CA ALA A 34 9.44 6.32 14.39
C ALA A 34 9.15 7.74 14.92
N GLU A 35 10.17 8.58 15.04
CA GLU A 35 10.03 9.98 15.45
C GLU A 35 9.15 10.78 14.46
N GLN A 36 9.37 10.60 13.15
CA GLN A 36 8.56 11.25 12.13
C GLN A 36 7.11 10.75 12.13
N LEU A 37 6.87 9.45 12.36
CA LEU A 37 5.53 8.90 12.51
C LEU A 37 4.81 9.48 13.72
N HIS A 38 5.50 9.58 14.85
CA HIS A 38 4.98 10.20 16.07
C HIS A 38 4.55 11.64 15.81
N ARG A 39 5.38 12.46 15.16
CA ARG A 39 5.05 13.83 14.79
C ARG A 39 3.84 13.93 13.85
N LEU A 40 3.70 13.00 12.88
CA LEU A 40 2.52 12.94 12.02
C LEU A 40 1.27 12.61 12.83
N HIS A 41 1.36 11.66 13.76
CA HIS A 41 0.25 11.27 14.62
C HIS A 41 -0.19 12.44 15.51
N GLU A 42 0.73 13.15 16.15
CA GLU A 42 0.44 14.36 16.91
C GLU A 42 -0.18 15.49 16.05
N ALA A 43 0.19 15.57 14.76
CA ALA A 43 -0.41 16.51 13.82
C ALA A 43 -1.81 16.09 13.30
N GLY A 44 -2.39 15.00 13.85
CA GLY A 44 -3.73 14.52 13.55
C GLY A 44 -3.82 13.50 12.40
N VAL A 45 -2.70 12.98 11.92
CA VAL A 45 -2.70 11.89 10.92
C VAL A 45 -3.04 10.58 11.60
N THR A 46 -4.15 9.95 11.19
CA THR A 46 -4.65 8.71 11.79
C THR A 46 -4.24 7.44 11.03
N SER A 47 -3.80 7.58 9.77
CA SER A 47 -3.41 6.45 8.95
C SER A 47 -2.17 6.73 8.11
N TYR A 48 -1.38 5.67 7.83
CA TYR A 48 -0.19 5.76 6.99
C TYR A 48 -0.23 4.72 5.87
N HIS A 49 -0.02 5.20 4.63
CA HIS A 49 0.01 4.34 3.44
C HIS A 49 1.44 4.00 3.03
N HIS A 50 1.73 2.70 2.95
CA HIS A 50 3.01 2.19 2.46
C HIS A 50 2.86 0.78 1.90
N ASN A 51 2.76 0.65 0.58
CA ASN A 51 2.56 -0.64 -0.08
C ASN A 51 3.78 -1.56 0.06
N ILE A 52 3.53 -2.88 0.21
CA ILE A 52 4.57 -3.91 0.07
C ILE A 52 4.81 -4.28 -1.40
N GLU A 53 3.94 -3.87 -2.29
CA GLU A 53 3.94 -3.98 -3.76
C GLU A 53 3.67 -5.38 -4.29
N THR A 54 4.35 -6.41 -3.80
CA THR A 54 4.24 -7.81 -4.24
C THR A 54 4.68 -8.75 -3.12
N SER A 55 4.85 -10.06 -3.40
CA SER A 55 5.42 -11.02 -2.46
C SER A 55 6.90 -10.75 -2.18
N ARG A 56 7.40 -11.25 -1.05
CA ARG A 56 8.83 -11.23 -0.71
C ARG A 56 9.69 -11.87 -1.80
N ARG A 57 9.22 -12.99 -2.38
CA ARG A 57 9.93 -13.75 -3.41
C ARG A 57 10.02 -12.96 -4.71
N ASN A 58 8.93 -12.30 -5.11
CA ASN A 58 8.89 -11.55 -6.36
C ASN A 58 9.48 -10.15 -6.27
N PHE A 59 9.60 -9.59 -5.06
CA PHE A 59 10.03 -8.21 -4.85
C PHE A 59 11.38 -7.86 -5.52
N PRO A 60 12.44 -8.71 -5.48
CA PRO A 60 13.70 -8.42 -6.17
C PRO A 60 13.59 -8.29 -7.69
N ASN A 61 12.56 -8.87 -8.31
CA ASN A 61 12.31 -8.75 -9.74
C ASN A 61 11.69 -7.40 -10.12
N ILE A 62 11.07 -6.73 -9.16
CA ILE A 62 10.32 -5.47 -9.36
C ILE A 62 11.12 -4.27 -8.88
N CYS A 63 11.91 -4.41 -7.82
CA CYS A 63 12.59 -3.30 -7.18
C CYS A 63 14.03 -3.65 -6.80
N THR A 64 14.96 -2.81 -7.23
CA THR A 64 16.40 -2.93 -6.95
C THR A 64 16.94 -1.85 -6.03
N THR A 65 16.15 -0.83 -5.71
CA THR A 65 16.58 0.35 -4.93
C THR A 65 16.47 0.18 -3.42
N HIS A 66 15.63 -0.77 -2.97
CA HIS A 66 15.42 -1.07 -1.55
C HIS A 66 14.89 -2.50 -1.40
N THR A 67 14.85 -3.01 -0.17
CA THR A 67 14.46 -4.39 0.11
C THR A 67 13.00 -4.48 0.58
N TYR A 68 12.42 -5.67 0.44
CA TYR A 68 11.11 -6.00 1.00
C TYR A 68 11.08 -5.80 2.53
N ASP A 69 12.16 -6.16 3.24
CA ASP A 69 12.24 -5.99 4.69
C ASP A 69 12.14 -4.54 5.14
N MET A 70 12.68 -3.60 4.37
CA MET A 70 12.53 -2.17 4.65
C MET A 70 11.06 -1.73 4.61
N LYS A 71 10.26 -2.33 3.70
CA LYS A 71 8.80 -2.10 3.64
C LYS A 71 8.11 -2.61 4.90
N ILE A 72 8.41 -3.86 5.28
CA ILE A 72 7.84 -4.51 6.46
C ILE A 72 8.18 -3.72 7.74
N GLU A 73 9.44 -3.31 7.91
CA GLU A 73 9.87 -2.52 9.07
C GLU A 73 9.17 -1.16 9.15
N THR A 74 8.89 -0.53 8.02
CA THR A 74 8.11 0.72 8.01
C THR A 74 6.69 0.48 8.51
N LEU A 75 6.01 -0.58 8.04
CA LEU A 75 4.65 -0.92 8.48
C LEU A 75 4.59 -1.31 9.96
N LYS A 76 5.60 -2.04 10.46
CA LYS A 76 5.72 -2.34 11.90
C LYS A 76 5.81 -1.06 12.75
N LYS A 77 6.57 -0.06 12.31
CA LYS A 77 6.64 1.24 13.00
C LYS A 77 5.29 1.95 13.01
N VAL A 78 4.55 1.92 11.89
CA VAL A 78 3.20 2.49 11.79
C VAL A 78 2.27 1.84 12.80
N LYS A 79 2.26 0.50 12.89
CA LYS A 79 1.44 -0.23 13.87
C LYS A 79 1.88 0.03 15.31
N ALA A 80 3.18 0.13 15.57
CA ALA A 80 3.72 0.45 16.90
C ALA A 80 3.32 1.85 17.40
N GLU A 81 3.13 2.80 16.46
CA GLU A 81 2.62 4.14 16.77
C GLU A 81 1.10 4.18 17.01
N GLY A 82 0.41 3.06 16.80
CA GLY A 82 -1.05 2.98 16.97
C GLY A 82 -1.85 3.56 15.79
N MET A 83 -1.20 3.85 14.67
CA MET A 83 -1.85 4.35 13.46
C MET A 83 -2.43 3.20 12.63
N CYS A 84 -3.51 3.49 11.90
CA CYS A 84 -4.03 2.56 10.90
C CYS A 84 -3.01 2.37 9.77
N ALA A 85 -2.67 1.12 9.48
CA ALA A 85 -1.76 0.79 8.39
C ALA A 85 -2.54 0.48 7.10
N CYS A 86 -2.23 1.23 6.04
CA CYS A 86 -2.75 0.99 4.71
C CYS A 86 -1.62 0.44 3.83
N SER A 87 -1.72 -0.82 3.44
CA SER A 87 -0.72 -1.49 2.62
C SER A 87 -1.33 -2.54 1.72
N GLY A 88 -0.88 -2.59 0.51
CA GLY A 88 -1.30 -3.58 -0.49
C GLY A 88 -0.22 -3.73 -1.55
N GLY A 89 -0.63 -4.00 -2.77
CA GLY A 89 0.30 -4.20 -3.86
C GLY A 89 -0.34 -4.07 -5.21
N ILE A 90 0.45 -4.43 -6.22
CA ILE A 90 0.06 -4.41 -7.62
C ILE A 90 0.05 -5.87 -8.11
N ILE A 91 -1.03 -6.28 -8.76
CA ILE A 91 -1.17 -7.56 -9.43
C ILE A 91 -1.05 -7.38 -10.94
N GLY A 92 -0.53 -8.40 -11.64
CA GLY A 92 -0.28 -8.34 -13.08
C GLY A 92 1.14 -7.92 -13.45
N MET A 93 2.08 -7.86 -12.50
CA MET A 93 3.49 -7.54 -12.75
C MET A 93 4.35 -8.78 -13.04
N GLY A 94 3.74 -9.91 -13.44
CA GLY A 94 4.43 -11.17 -13.69
C GLY A 94 4.55 -12.08 -12.46
N GLU A 95 3.91 -11.75 -11.38
CA GLU A 95 3.80 -12.57 -10.17
C GLU A 95 2.94 -13.82 -10.44
N THR A 96 3.18 -14.87 -9.65
CA THR A 96 2.37 -16.10 -9.67
C THR A 96 1.19 -16.01 -8.70
N TRP A 97 0.30 -17.00 -8.73
CA TRP A 97 -0.79 -17.11 -7.72
C TRP A 97 -0.24 -17.33 -6.30
N GLU A 98 0.88 -18.08 -6.17
CA GLU A 98 1.57 -18.26 -4.89
C GLU A 98 2.14 -16.94 -4.38
N ASP A 99 2.58 -16.04 -5.26
CA ASP A 99 3.04 -14.71 -4.87
C ASP A 99 1.88 -13.85 -4.34
N ARG A 100 0.70 -13.93 -4.95
CA ARG A 100 -0.50 -13.25 -4.45
C ARG A 100 -0.92 -13.79 -3.08
N LEU A 101 -0.82 -15.12 -2.88
CA LEU A 101 -1.07 -15.79 -1.60
C LEU A 101 -0.11 -15.28 -0.52
N ASP A 102 1.20 -15.33 -0.80
CA ASP A 102 2.24 -14.87 0.12
C ASP A 102 2.05 -13.39 0.50
N MET A 103 1.65 -12.55 -0.47
CA MET A 103 1.32 -11.15 -0.23
C MET A 103 0.12 -11.01 0.72
N ALA A 104 -0.96 -11.74 0.48
CA ALA A 104 -2.16 -11.69 1.32
C ALA A 104 -1.87 -12.17 2.76
N ILE A 105 -1.08 -13.24 2.92
CA ILE A 105 -0.66 -13.75 4.23
C ILE A 105 0.23 -12.74 4.95
N SER A 106 1.21 -12.16 4.27
CA SER A 106 2.10 -11.15 4.85
C SER A 106 1.34 -9.93 5.38
N LEU A 107 0.30 -9.51 4.66
CA LEU A 107 -0.57 -8.40 5.11
C LEU A 107 -1.42 -8.79 6.32
N ALA A 108 -1.91 -10.04 6.38
CA ALA A 108 -2.63 -10.56 7.54
C ALA A 108 -1.73 -10.66 8.78
N GLU A 109 -0.51 -11.18 8.64
CA GLU A 109 0.47 -11.28 9.73
C GLU A 109 0.86 -9.91 10.29
N LEU A 110 0.89 -8.87 9.45
CA LEU A 110 1.13 -7.50 9.86
C LEU A 110 -0.10 -6.82 10.48
N GLY A 111 -1.27 -7.44 10.41
CA GLY A 111 -2.52 -6.83 10.88
C GLY A 111 -2.86 -5.55 10.13
N ILE A 112 -2.79 -5.57 8.80
CA ILE A 112 -3.07 -4.39 7.97
C ILE A 112 -4.56 -4.06 7.97
N ASP A 113 -4.88 -2.80 8.21
CA ASP A 113 -6.26 -2.33 8.37
C ASP A 113 -6.95 -2.04 7.03
N SER A 114 -6.20 -1.62 6.02
CA SER A 114 -6.72 -1.31 4.68
C SER A 114 -5.77 -1.82 3.59
N ILE A 115 -6.32 -2.62 2.66
CA ILE A 115 -5.56 -3.30 1.61
C ILE A 115 -6.03 -2.82 0.24
N PRO A 116 -5.34 -1.83 -0.36
CA PRO A 116 -5.55 -1.48 -1.76
C PRO A 116 -4.93 -2.54 -2.68
N ILE A 117 -5.73 -3.11 -3.56
CA ILE A 117 -5.28 -3.94 -4.68
C ILE A 117 -5.27 -3.06 -5.93
N ASN A 118 -4.14 -3.03 -6.62
CA ASN A 118 -3.98 -2.32 -7.87
C ASN A 118 -3.79 -3.34 -9.00
N ALA A 119 -4.63 -3.32 -10.02
CA ALA A 119 -4.43 -4.13 -11.21
C ALA A 119 -3.59 -3.33 -12.22
N LEU A 120 -2.47 -3.94 -12.67
CA LEU A 120 -1.59 -3.32 -13.65
C LEU A 120 -2.34 -3.10 -14.96
N MET A 121 -2.24 -1.88 -15.47
CA MET A 121 -2.58 -1.53 -16.85
C MET A 121 -1.27 -1.23 -17.58
N PRO A 122 -0.78 -2.12 -18.46
CA PRO A 122 0.48 -1.93 -19.16
C PRO A 122 0.48 -0.64 -19.98
N ILE A 123 1.54 0.15 -19.86
CA ILE A 123 1.69 1.43 -20.57
C ILE A 123 2.82 1.30 -21.58
N PRO A 124 2.59 1.64 -22.88
CA PRO A 124 3.64 1.62 -23.89
C PRO A 124 4.86 2.48 -23.51
N GLY A 125 6.05 1.99 -23.81
CA GLY A 125 7.32 2.64 -23.46
C GLY A 125 7.80 2.39 -22.03
N THR A 126 7.12 1.53 -21.26
CA THR A 126 7.55 1.12 -19.91
C THR A 126 8.15 -0.30 -19.94
N PRO A 127 8.98 -0.68 -18.95
CA PRO A 127 9.52 -2.04 -18.86
C PRO A 127 8.47 -3.15 -18.79
N LEU A 128 7.24 -2.84 -18.39
CA LEU A 128 6.14 -3.80 -18.23
C LEU A 128 5.12 -3.74 -19.37
N GLU A 129 5.41 -3.03 -20.47
CA GLU A 129 4.46 -2.81 -21.58
C GLU A 129 3.99 -4.09 -22.27
N HIS A 130 4.79 -5.17 -22.20
CA HIS A 130 4.48 -6.46 -22.86
C HIS A 130 3.78 -7.45 -21.94
N LEU A 131 3.51 -7.09 -20.71
CA LEU A 131 2.75 -7.96 -19.83
C LEU A 131 1.28 -7.99 -20.28
N PRO A 132 0.63 -9.16 -20.21
CA PRO A 132 -0.79 -9.26 -20.55
C PRO A 132 -1.63 -8.48 -19.54
N GLU A 133 -2.68 -7.85 -20.03
CA GLU A 133 -3.70 -7.30 -19.14
C GLU A 133 -4.35 -8.42 -18.32
N LEU A 134 -4.66 -8.10 -17.06
CA LEU A 134 -5.38 -9.02 -16.20
C LEU A 134 -6.82 -9.17 -16.67
N SER A 135 -7.32 -10.39 -16.65
CA SER A 135 -8.74 -10.65 -16.85
C SER A 135 -9.56 -10.23 -15.63
N GLU A 136 -10.80 -9.81 -15.85
CA GLU A 136 -11.73 -9.51 -14.75
C GLU A 136 -11.87 -10.68 -13.77
N PRO A 137 -12.05 -11.96 -14.20
CA PRO A 137 -12.08 -13.08 -13.27
C PRO A 137 -10.83 -13.22 -12.40
N ASP A 138 -9.64 -12.88 -12.91
CA ASP A 138 -8.41 -12.95 -12.12
C ASP A 138 -8.35 -11.86 -11.06
N ILE A 139 -8.83 -10.67 -11.37
CA ILE A 139 -8.94 -9.56 -10.41
C ILE A 139 -9.94 -9.95 -9.32
N LEU A 140 -11.13 -10.41 -9.68
CA LEU A 140 -12.19 -10.78 -8.74
C LEU A 140 -11.77 -11.94 -7.84
N ARG A 141 -11.13 -12.98 -8.38
CA ARG A 141 -10.55 -14.09 -7.60
C ARG A 141 -9.51 -13.60 -6.61
N THR A 142 -8.63 -12.68 -7.03
CA THR A 142 -7.62 -12.11 -6.14
C THR A 142 -8.29 -11.36 -4.99
N ILE A 143 -9.28 -10.51 -5.26
CA ILE A 143 -10.03 -9.78 -4.24
C ILE A 143 -10.72 -10.74 -3.26
N ALA A 144 -11.41 -11.77 -3.77
CA ALA A 144 -12.09 -12.78 -2.95
C ALA A 144 -11.12 -13.53 -2.04
N PHE A 145 -9.97 -13.88 -2.57
CA PHE A 145 -8.91 -14.57 -1.86
C PHE A 145 -8.29 -13.71 -0.76
N PHE A 146 -8.01 -12.44 -1.06
CA PHE A 146 -7.53 -11.48 -0.06
C PHE A 146 -8.56 -11.27 1.04
N ARG A 147 -9.85 -11.21 0.70
CA ARG A 147 -10.94 -11.12 1.69
C ARG A 147 -10.99 -12.34 2.60
N TYR A 148 -10.79 -13.54 2.06
CA TYR A 148 -10.80 -14.77 2.85
C TYR A 148 -9.67 -14.83 3.87
N ILE A 149 -8.46 -14.36 3.49
CA ILE A 149 -7.28 -14.35 4.35
C ILE A 149 -7.31 -13.16 5.32
N ASN A 150 -7.87 -12.02 4.92
CA ASN A 150 -7.93 -10.78 5.68
C ASN A 150 -9.39 -10.37 5.95
N PRO A 151 -10.14 -11.13 6.78
CA PRO A 151 -11.59 -10.94 6.93
C PRO A 151 -11.97 -9.59 7.54
N GLU A 152 -11.11 -9.01 8.36
CA GLU A 152 -11.37 -7.74 9.07
C GLU A 152 -10.84 -6.50 8.31
N ALA A 153 -9.91 -6.67 7.36
CA ALA A 153 -9.32 -5.56 6.63
C ALA A 153 -10.30 -4.95 5.61
N ASN A 154 -10.16 -3.66 5.36
CA ASN A 154 -10.86 -2.98 4.28
C ASN A 154 -10.15 -3.25 2.94
N ILE A 155 -10.67 -4.18 2.14
CA ILE A 155 -10.12 -4.49 0.82
C ILE A 155 -10.80 -3.64 -0.24
N ARG A 156 -10.00 -3.00 -1.10
CA ARG A 156 -10.50 -2.13 -2.16
C ARG A 156 -9.69 -2.27 -3.43
N LEU A 157 -10.35 -2.27 -4.58
CA LEU A 157 -9.68 -2.08 -5.87
C LEU A 157 -9.37 -0.59 -6.04
N ALA A 158 -8.08 -0.23 -6.04
CA ALA A 158 -7.63 1.15 -6.10
C ALA A 158 -7.34 1.60 -7.53
N ALA A 159 -6.50 0.87 -8.27
CA ALA A 159 -6.24 1.11 -9.69
C ALA A 159 -6.64 -0.09 -10.55
N GLY A 160 -6.83 0.13 -11.86
CA GLY A 160 -7.23 -0.93 -12.79
C GLY A 160 -8.73 -1.16 -12.87
N ARG A 161 -9.58 -0.27 -12.34
CA ARG A 161 -11.04 -0.40 -12.39
C ARG A 161 -11.61 -0.48 -13.80
N ALA A 162 -10.91 0.10 -14.78
CA ALA A 162 -11.31 0.05 -16.18
C ALA A 162 -11.22 -1.37 -16.79
N LEU A 163 -10.57 -2.31 -16.09
CA LEU A 163 -10.50 -3.73 -16.47
C LEU A 163 -11.73 -4.53 -15.99
N LEU A 164 -12.62 -3.93 -15.21
CA LEU A 164 -13.88 -4.54 -14.80
C LEU A 164 -15.00 -4.08 -15.72
N THR A 165 -15.84 -5.02 -16.13
CA THR A 165 -17.11 -4.70 -16.82
C THR A 165 -18.16 -4.26 -15.79
N ASN A 166 -19.08 -3.38 -16.19
CA ASN A 166 -20.16 -2.91 -15.30
C ASN A 166 -21.42 -3.82 -15.36
N ASP A 167 -21.25 -5.09 -15.75
CA ASP A 167 -22.35 -6.05 -15.86
C ASP A 167 -22.56 -6.85 -14.57
#